data_cd24ba480840a9fef8e3b85ca117b43d
#
_entry.id   cd24ba480840a9fef8e3b85ca117b43d
#
_cell.length_a   1.000
_cell.length_b   1.000
_cell.length_c   1.000
_cell.angle_alpha   90.00
_cell.angle_beta   90.00
_cell.angle_gamma   90.00
#
_symmetry.space_group_name_H-M   'P 1'
#
loop_
_entity.id
_entity.type
_entity.pdbx_description
1 polymer ?
#
loop_
_entity_poly.entity_id
_entity_poly.type
_entity_poly.pdbx_seq_one_letter_code
_entity_poly.pdbx_strand_id
1 'polypeptide(L)'
;MRKPRIFCPELSAPHYKCTNIKQIHHLAKVLRLKLNDHVELFDGKGALARGAVQEIAKDHIKFEVDSLSFLKNPYLKFYQVIIPYIKKENLIFSLQKLVELGVNSILIYKPELLDQSLAKKDLAKLNDRVEEAVIHACEQSGCNHLPKTKFFNDLSQCLQGIKGNTNFDGLFVLDTIANQFFNNNESLSLEEISIITGPESGFSEKERETMDAFGLKSLKIGHYVLRAETAPVIGISKFHTLLGEN
;
A
#
# COMPACT_ATOMS: atom_id res chain seq x y z
N MET A 1 24.01 -13.18 0.82
CA MET A 1 23.14 -12.57 -0.20
C MET A 1 21.69 -12.86 0.19
N ARG A 2 20.78 -11.88 0.14
CA ARG A 2 19.35 -12.11 0.49
C ARG A 2 18.75 -13.03 -0.57
N LYS A 3 17.98 -14.05 -0.15
CA LYS A 3 17.28 -14.94 -1.10
C LYS A 3 16.20 -14.17 -1.85
N PRO A 4 15.97 -14.43 -3.14
CA PRO A 4 14.85 -13.86 -3.85
C PRO A 4 13.53 -14.19 -3.15
N ARG A 5 12.64 -13.21 -3.01
CA ARG A 5 11.28 -13.38 -2.51
C ARG A 5 10.32 -13.35 -3.68
N ILE A 6 9.31 -14.21 -3.65
CA ILE A 6 8.37 -14.41 -4.76
C ILE A 6 6.95 -14.44 -4.22
N PHE A 7 6.11 -13.57 -4.75
CA PHE A 7 4.69 -13.56 -4.43
C PHE A 7 3.97 -14.73 -5.11
N CYS A 8 3.21 -15.48 -4.34
CA CYS A 8 2.51 -16.70 -4.73
C CYS A 8 1.09 -16.69 -4.16
N PRO A 9 0.08 -16.13 -4.85
CA PRO A 9 -1.25 -15.87 -4.29
C PRO A 9 -1.99 -17.12 -3.79
N GLU A 10 -1.65 -18.31 -4.34
CA GLU A 10 -2.20 -19.61 -3.96
C GLU A 10 -1.10 -20.55 -3.46
N LEU A 11 -0.20 -20.01 -2.63
CA LEU A 11 0.93 -20.77 -2.10
C LEU A 11 0.46 -22.03 -1.39
N SER A 12 1.01 -23.17 -1.79
CA SER A 12 0.72 -24.49 -1.23
C SER A 12 1.99 -25.34 -1.15
N ALA A 13 2.02 -26.27 -0.21
CA ALA A 13 3.05 -27.29 -0.09
C ALA A 13 2.45 -28.65 -0.48
N PRO A 14 3.26 -29.62 -1.01
CA PRO A 14 4.72 -29.54 -1.18
C PRO A 14 5.15 -28.91 -2.50
N HIS A 15 4.24 -28.42 -3.32
CA HIS A 15 4.56 -27.85 -4.63
C HIS A 15 3.77 -26.59 -4.91
N TYR A 16 4.41 -25.64 -5.59
CA TYR A 16 3.75 -24.47 -6.16
C TYR A 16 4.11 -24.31 -7.63
N LYS A 17 3.11 -24.00 -8.47
CA LYS A 17 3.27 -23.77 -9.90
C LYS A 17 2.91 -22.32 -10.25
N CYS A 18 3.91 -21.50 -10.57
CA CYS A 18 3.69 -20.15 -11.12
C CYS A 18 3.35 -20.24 -12.60
N THR A 19 2.18 -19.72 -13.00
CA THR A 19 1.71 -19.68 -14.39
C THR A 19 1.53 -18.26 -14.93
N ASN A 20 1.76 -17.23 -14.10
CA ASN A 20 1.68 -15.84 -14.52
C ASN A 20 2.86 -15.50 -15.45
N ILE A 21 2.58 -15.24 -16.72
CA ILE A 21 3.59 -15.03 -17.76
C ILE A 21 4.50 -13.83 -17.45
N LYS A 22 3.95 -12.71 -16.91
CA LYS A 22 4.75 -11.55 -16.52
C LYS A 22 5.73 -11.92 -15.40
N GLN A 23 5.25 -12.64 -14.40
CA GLN A 23 6.08 -13.09 -13.28
C GLN A 23 7.14 -14.10 -13.74
N ILE A 24 6.80 -15.07 -14.59
CA ILE A 24 7.74 -16.02 -15.20
C ILE A 24 8.88 -15.27 -15.92
N HIS A 25 8.51 -14.30 -16.74
CA HIS A 25 9.51 -13.47 -17.42
C HIS A 25 10.43 -12.74 -16.43
N HIS A 26 9.87 -12.15 -15.38
CA HIS A 26 10.65 -11.47 -14.33
C HIS A 26 11.61 -12.44 -13.63
N LEU A 27 11.11 -13.61 -13.19
CA LEU A 27 11.90 -14.62 -12.49
C LEU A 27 13.03 -15.18 -13.37
N ALA A 28 12.74 -15.48 -14.65
CA ALA A 28 13.71 -16.08 -15.56
C ALA A 28 14.71 -15.07 -16.14
N LYS A 29 14.27 -13.85 -16.48
CA LYS A 29 15.10 -12.87 -17.21
C LYS A 29 15.74 -11.82 -16.32
N VAL A 30 15.02 -11.33 -15.29
CA VAL A 30 15.51 -10.28 -14.39
C VAL A 30 16.25 -10.93 -13.23
N LEU A 31 15.61 -11.82 -12.49
CA LEU A 31 16.23 -12.53 -11.36
C LEU A 31 17.16 -13.66 -11.82
N ARG A 32 17.01 -14.13 -13.06
CA ARG A 32 17.84 -15.18 -13.68
C ARG A 32 17.91 -16.46 -12.84
N LEU A 33 16.76 -16.87 -12.29
CA LEU A 33 16.65 -18.09 -11.51
C LEU A 33 17.12 -19.32 -12.32
N LYS A 34 17.78 -20.22 -11.63
CA LYS A 34 18.24 -21.52 -12.15
C LYS A 34 17.61 -22.66 -11.37
N LEU A 35 17.69 -23.86 -11.91
CA LEU A 35 17.31 -25.08 -11.19
C LEU A 35 18.07 -25.19 -9.88
N ASN A 36 17.38 -25.58 -8.82
CA ASN A 36 17.85 -25.71 -7.45
C ASN A 36 18.17 -24.37 -6.74
N ASP A 37 17.89 -23.21 -7.35
CA ASP A 37 17.99 -21.95 -6.63
C ASP A 37 16.97 -21.91 -5.49
N HIS A 38 17.46 -21.53 -4.30
CA HIS A 38 16.60 -21.37 -3.14
C HIS A 38 15.94 -20.01 -3.11
N VAL A 39 14.64 -20.00 -2.87
CA VAL A 39 13.78 -18.81 -2.83
C VAL A 39 12.95 -18.79 -1.55
N GLU A 40 12.39 -17.63 -1.24
CA GLU A 40 11.36 -17.46 -0.24
C GLU A 40 10.04 -17.15 -0.95
N LEU A 41 8.99 -17.90 -0.62
CA LEU A 41 7.66 -17.82 -1.23
C LEU A 41 6.68 -17.28 -0.20
N PHE A 42 5.80 -16.34 -0.58
CA PHE A 42 4.77 -15.80 0.32
C PHE A 42 3.47 -15.52 -0.45
N ASP A 43 2.33 -15.60 0.26
CA ASP A 43 0.99 -15.48 -0.35
C ASP A 43 0.35 -14.10 -0.23
N GLY A 44 1.00 -13.17 0.48
CA GLY A 44 0.45 -11.85 0.78
C GLY A 44 -0.65 -11.85 1.85
N LYS A 45 -0.89 -12.97 2.53
CA LYS A 45 -1.88 -13.14 3.61
C LYS A 45 -1.24 -13.63 4.91
N GLY A 46 0.10 -13.71 4.92
CA GLY A 46 0.89 -14.16 6.07
C GLY A 46 1.51 -15.54 5.90
N ALA A 47 1.12 -16.34 4.92
CA ALA A 47 1.80 -17.60 4.63
C ALA A 47 3.18 -17.34 4.01
N LEU A 48 4.16 -18.07 4.51
CA LEU A 48 5.56 -18.00 4.12
C LEU A 48 6.14 -19.41 4.07
N ALA A 49 6.95 -19.69 3.05
CA ALA A 49 7.70 -20.94 2.93
C ALA A 49 9.07 -20.69 2.30
N ARG A 50 10.00 -21.61 2.53
CA ARG A 50 11.18 -21.75 1.69
C ARG A 50 10.84 -22.70 0.54
N GLY A 51 11.50 -22.50 -0.58
CA GLY A 51 11.35 -23.40 -1.72
C GLY A 51 12.61 -23.45 -2.57
N ALA A 52 12.65 -24.42 -3.49
CA ALA A 52 13.68 -24.55 -4.49
C ALA A 52 13.06 -24.65 -5.89
N VAL A 53 13.72 -24.07 -6.88
CA VAL A 53 13.28 -24.15 -8.28
C VAL A 53 13.44 -25.56 -8.79
N GLN A 54 12.34 -26.23 -9.10
CA GLN A 54 12.31 -27.60 -9.59
C GLN A 54 12.28 -27.69 -11.12
N GLU A 55 11.55 -26.76 -11.77
CA GLU A 55 11.39 -26.75 -13.23
C GLU A 55 11.23 -25.32 -13.74
N ILE A 56 11.83 -25.00 -14.88
CA ILE A 56 11.67 -23.75 -15.61
C ILE A 56 11.22 -24.05 -17.03
N ALA A 57 9.98 -23.75 -17.38
CA ALA A 57 9.40 -23.89 -18.70
C ALA A 57 8.99 -22.51 -19.26
N LYS A 58 8.54 -22.47 -20.52
CA LYS A 58 8.08 -21.21 -21.16
C LYS A 58 6.79 -20.67 -20.54
N ASP A 59 5.92 -21.55 -20.08
CA ASP A 59 4.57 -21.26 -19.59
C ASP A 59 4.42 -21.43 -18.08
N HIS A 60 5.45 -21.93 -17.39
CA HIS A 60 5.43 -22.06 -15.95
C HIS A 60 6.82 -22.23 -15.31
N ILE A 61 6.86 -21.94 -14.01
CA ILE A 61 7.97 -22.32 -13.12
C ILE A 61 7.39 -23.11 -11.96
N LYS A 62 7.97 -24.29 -11.68
CA LYS A 62 7.59 -25.11 -10.51
C LYS A 62 8.61 -24.94 -9.39
N PHE A 63 8.08 -24.89 -8.19
CA PHE A 63 8.86 -24.86 -6.97
C PHE A 63 8.50 -26.08 -6.11
N GLU A 64 9.52 -26.74 -5.60
CA GLU A 64 9.36 -27.59 -4.43
C GLU A 64 9.28 -26.66 -3.21
N VAL A 65 8.31 -26.91 -2.33
CA VAL A 65 7.94 -26.01 -1.24
C VAL A 65 8.04 -26.76 0.08
N ASP A 66 8.80 -26.22 1.02
CA ASP A 66 8.87 -26.71 2.39
C ASP A 66 7.52 -26.51 3.12
N SER A 67 7.48 -26.85 4.40
CA SER A 67 6.31 -26.59 5.22
C SER A 67 5.97 -25.09 5.28
N LEU A 68 4.67 -24.79 5.21
CA LEU A 68 4.18 -23.43 5.38
C LEU A 68 4.28 -22.98 6.86
N SER A 69 4.70 -21.74 7.04
CA SER A 69 4.59 -21.01 8.29
C SER A 69 3.64 -19.83 8.09
N PHE A 70 2.95 -19.39 9.16
CA PHE A 70 2.05 -18.27 9.12
C PHE A 70 2.54 -17.18 10.08
N LEU A 71 2.87 -16.04 9.52
CA LEU A 71 3.32 -14.86 10.26
C LEU A 71 2.15 -13.91 10.45
N LYS A 72 1.94 -13.45 11.67
CA LYS A 72 1.01 -12.34 11.95
C LYS A 72 1.58 -11.04 11.42
N ASN A 73 0.71 -10.06 11.15
CA ASN A 73 1.16 -8.71 10.90
C ASN A 73 1.94 -8.22 12.13
N PRO A 74 3.15 -7.67 11.99
CA PRO A 74 3.90 -7.14 13.13
C PRO A 74 3.21 -5.95 13.79
N TYR A 75 2.43 -5.18 13.03
CA TYR A 75 1.64 -4.06 13.55
C TYR A 75 0.32 -4.54 14.13
N LEU A 76 -0.01 -4.07 15.32
CA LEU A 76 -1.23 -4.45 16.03
C LEU A 76 -2.46 -3.69 15.53
N LYS A 77 -2.24 -2.46 15.06
CA LYS A 77 -3.29 -1.57 14.57
C LYS A 77 -3.54 -1.74 13.07
N PHE A 78 -4.74 -1.37 12.64
CA PHE A 78 -5.08 -1.34 11.22
C PHE A 78 -4.78 0.05 10.64
N TYR A 79 -3.92 0.12 9.64
CA TYR A 79 -3.55 1.36 8.97
C TYR A 79 -4.15 1.43 7.57
N GLN A 80 -4.91 2.49 7.32
CA GLN A 80 -5.48 2.81 6.02
C GLN A 80 -5.01 4.18 5.55
N VAL A 81 -4.71 4.29 4.27
CA VAL A 81 -4.29 5.56 3.67
C VAL A 81 -5.15 5.86 2.46
N ILE A 82 -5.69 7.07 2.41
CA ILE A 82 -6.49 7.61 1.31
C ILE A 82 -5.63 8.67 0.63
N ILE A 83 -5.12 8.36 -0.57
CA ILE A 83 -4.19 9.21 -1.32
C ILE A 83 -4.79 9.65 -2.65
N PRO A 84 -4.42 10.85 -3.13
CA PRO A 84 -4.86 11.30 -4.44
C PRO A 84 -4.14 10.55 -5.55
N TYR A 85 -4.81 10.41 -6.70
CA TYR A 85 -4.15 10.08 -7.95
C TYR A 85 -3.25 11.24 -8.37
N ILE A 86 -1.94 11.03 -8.35
CA ILE A 86 -0.89 11.98 -8.70
C ILE A 86 -0.01 11.43 -9.84
N LYS A 87 1.05 12.12 -10.20
CA LYS A 87 2.01 11.63 -11.21
C LYS A 87 2.48 10.23 -10.87
N LYS A 88 2.53 9.36 -11.89
CA LYS A 88 2.77 7.93 -11.74
C LYS A 88 4.00 7.61 -10.88
N GLU A 89 5.10 8.29 -11.14
CA GLU A 89 6.38 8.04 -10.45
C GLU A 89 6.25 8.35 -8.95
N ASN A 90 5.59 9.45 -8.60
CA ASN A 90 5.32 9.87 -7.23
C ASN A 90 4.34 8.90 -6.54
N LEU A 91 3.29 8.46 -7.26
CA LEU A 91 2.34 7.47 -6.75
C LEU A 91 3.05 6.15 -6.43
N ILE A 92 3.86 5.62 -7.35
CA ILE A 92 4.62 4.37 -7.14
C ILE A 92 5.58 4.51 -5.95
N PHE A 93 6.28 5.64 -5.84
CA PHE A 93 7.13 5.92 -4.67
C PHE A 93 6.33 5.86 -3.37
N SER A 94 5.19 6.56 -3.31
CA SER A 94 4.31 6.55 -2.13
C SER A 94 3.86 5.14 -1.76
N LEU A 95 3.38 4.36 -2.75
CA LEU A 95 2.93 2.98 -2.54
C LEU A 95 4.04 2.11 -1.94
N GLN A 96 5.26 2.19 -2.48
CA GLN A 96 6.41 1.44 -1.98
C GLN A 96 6.67 1.75 -0.50
N LYS A 97 6.70 3.05 -0.14
CA LYS A 97 6.97 3.47 1.25
C LYS A 97 5.83 3.11 2.21
N LEU A 98 4.58 3.16 1.75
CA LEU A 98 3.43 2.74 2.56
C LEU A 98 3.44 1.22 2.82
N VAL A 99 3.85 0.42 1.83
CA VAL A 99 4.07 -1.03 2.03
C VAL A 99 5.20 -1.30 3.02
N GLU A 100 6.32 -0.57 2.92
CA GLU A 100 7.45 -0.68 3.85
C GLU A 100 7.04 -0.34 5.30
N LEU A 101 6.06 0.56 5.47
CA LEU A 101 5.45 0.92 6.75
C LEU A 101 4.30 -0.01 7.18
N GLY A 102 4.02 -1.08 6.45
CA GLY A 102 3.04 -2.09 6.82
C GLY A 102 1.58 -1.65 6.77
N VAL A 103 1.25 -0.67 5.93
CA VAL A 103 -0.14 -0.21 5.72
C VAL A 103 -1.01 -1.36 5.20
N ASN A 104 -2.22 -1.53 5.77
CA ASN A 104 -3.14 -2.61 5.43
C ASN A 104 -4.04 -2.30 4.24
N SER A 105 -4.34 -1.01 4.00
CA SER A 105 -5.26 -0.57 2.96
C SER A 105 -4.81 0.75 2.34
N ILE A 106 -4.77 0.82 1.01
CA ILE A 106 -4.42 2.02 0.26
C ILE A 106 -5.55 2.31 -0.72
N LEU A 107 -6.28 3.39 -0.46
CA LEU A 107 -7.39 3.84 -1.29
C LEU A 107 -6.91 5.03 -2.11
N ILE A 108 -7.12 4.97 -3.42
CA ILE A 108 -6.65 5.98 -4.36
C ILE A 108 -7.87 6.68 -4.94
N TYR A 109 -8.02 7.98 -4.70
CA TYR A 109 -9.11 8.76 -5.27
C TYR A 109 -8.62 9.70 -6.37
N LYS A 110 -9.48 9.97 -7.35
CA LYS A 110 -9.23 11.00 -8.35
C LYS A 110 -9.57 12.36 -7.75
N PRO A 111 -8.58 13.26 -7.56
CA PRO A 111 -8.84 14.59 -7.01
C PRO A 111 -9.59 15.48 -8.01
N GLU A 112 -10.36 16.44 -7.51
CA GLU A 112 -11.07 17.39 -8.36
C GLU A 112 -10.09 18.32 -9.10
N LEU A 113 -9.06 18.80 -8.41
CA LEU A 113 -7.98 19.62 -8.97
C LEU A 113 -6.88 18.73 -9.57
N LEU A 114 -7.25 17.89 -10.53
CA LEU A 114 -6.31 16.98 -11.19
C LEU A 114 -5.52 17.70 -12.28
N ASP A 115 -4.21 17.46 -12.36
CA ASP A 115 -3.37 17.87 -13.47
C ASP A 115 -3.95 17.34 -14.80
N GLN A 116 -4.15 18.22 -15.79
CA GLN A 116 -4.75 17.88 -17.09
C GLN A 116 -3.99 16.76 -17.83
N SER A 117 -2.69 16.63 -17.61
CA SER A 117 -1.88 15.54 -18.18
C SER A 117 -2.27 14.16 -17.63
N LEU A 118 -2.88 14.11 -16.46
CA LEU A 118 -3.33 12.89 -15.79
C LEU A 118 -4.80 12.55 -16.13
N ALA A 119 -5.62 13.55 -16.45
CA ALA A 119 -7.05 13.39 -16.69
C ALA A 119 -7.38 12.43 -17.85
N LYS A 120 -6.46 12.29 -18.82
CA LYS A 120 -6.61 11.44 -20.01
C LYS A 120 -6.01 10.04 -19.86
N LYS A 121 -5.42 9.71 -18.70
CA LYS A 121 -4.77 8.41 -18.52
C LYS A 121 -5.78 7.31 -18.21
N ASP A 122 -5.52 6.14 -18.76
CA ASP A 122 -6.30 4.93 -18.57
C ASP A 122 -6.11 4.38 -17.13
N LEU A 123 -7.16 4.46 -16.32
CA LEU A 123 -7.17 3.98 -14.94
C LEU A 123 -6.98 2.46 -14.84
N ALA A 124 -7.42 1.69 -15.84
CA ALA A 124 -7.25 0.24 -15.82
C ALA A 124 -5.75 -0.14 -15.90
N LYS A 125 -5.00 0.52 -16.81
CA LYS A 125 -3.55 0.34 -16.91
C LYS A 125 -2.80 0.81 -15.66
N LEU A 126 -3.36 1.78 -14.95
CA LEU A 126 -2.79 2.25 -13.69
C LEU A 126 -2.99 1.20 -12.59
N ASN A 127 -4.15 0.54 -12.53
CA ASN A 127 -4.43 -0.50 -11.55
C ASN A 127 -3.40 -1.64 -11.62
N ASP A 128 -3.12 -2.15 -12.82
CA ASP A 128 -2.07 -3.18 -13.02
C ASP A 128 -0.72 -2.74 -12.46
N ARG A 129 -0.37 -1.47 -12.66
CA ARG A 129 0.91 -0.92 -12.20
C ARG A 129 0.98 -0.70 -10.71
N VAL A 130 -0.14 -0.35 -10.09
CA VAL A 130 -0.26 -0.23 -8.62
C VAL A 130 -0.08 -1.60 -7.99
N GLU A 131 -0.75 -2.63 -8.52
CA GLU A 131 -0.61 -4.00 -8.04
C GLU A 131 0.83 -4.51 -8.18
N GLU A 132 1.44 -4.35 -9.35
CA GLU A 132 2.85 -4.70 -9.58
C GLU A 132 3.80 -3.99 -8.58
N ALA A 133 3.57 -2.69 -8.33
CA ALA A 133 4.41 -1.91 -7.41
C ALA A 133 4.28 -2.37 -5.96
N VAL A 134 3.07 -2.69 -5.52
CA VAL A 134 2.79 -3.21 -4.18
C VAL A 134 3.42 -4.59 -3.98
N ILE A 135 3.28 -5.50 -4.96
CA ILE A 135 3.92 -6.82 -4.92
C ILE A 135 5.43 -6.68 -4.80
N HIS A 136 6.06 -5.90 -5.69
CA HIS A 136 7.51 -5.69 -5.66
C HIS A 136 7.99 -5.04 -4.35
N ALA A 137 7.20 -4.13 -3.78
CA ALA A 137 7.52 -3.54 -2.48
C ALA A 137 7.48 -4.59 -1.36
N CYS A 138 6.51 -5.50 -1.36
CA CYS A 138 6.45 -6.63 -0.42
C CYS A 138 7.63 -7.60 -0.61
N GLU A 139 8.00 -7.92 -1.85
CA GLU A 139 9.17 -8.75 -2.16
C GLU A 139 10.46 -8.12 -1.63
N GLN A 140 10.60 -6.80 -1.77
CA GLN A 140 11.79 -6.08 -1.37
C GLN A 140 11.84 -5.82 0.15
N SER A 141 10.75 -5.38 0.77
CA SER A 141 10.72 -5.01 2.20
C SER A 141 10.72 -6.21 3.14
N GLY A 142 10.18 -7.34 2.70
CA GLY A 142 9.93 -8.51 3.56
C GLY A 142 8.52 -8.53 4.13
N CYS A 143 7.65 -7.61 3.72
CA CYS A 143 6.25 -7.64 4.11
C CYS A 143 5.56 -8.90 3.58
N ASN A 144 4.84 -9.61 4.46
CA ASN A 144 4.10 -10.84 4.11
C ASN A 144 2.60 -10.59 3.93
N HIS A 145 2.15 -9.36 4.16
CA HIS A 145 0.75 -8.96 4.07
C HIS A 145 0.60 -7.89 2.99
N LEU A 146 0.02 -8.26 1.85
CA LEU A 146 -0.27 -7.29 0.79
C LEU A 146 -1.36 -6.32 1.25
N PRO A 147 -1.14 -5.00 1.18
CA PRO A 147 -2.22 -4.04 1.40
C PRO A 147 -3.30 -4.18 0.34
N LYS A 148 -4.56 -4.01 0.75
CA LYS A 148 -5.68 -3.90 -0.19
C LYS A 148 -5.59 -2.57 -0.92
N THR A 149 -5.67 -2.57 -2.24
CA THR A 149 -5.70 -1.35 -3.05
C THR A 149 -7.06 -1.20 -3.73
N LYS A 150 -7.59 0.02 -3.78
CA LYS A 150 -8.84 0.32 -4.47
C LYS A 150 -8.84 1.74 -5.02
N PHE A 151 -9.40 1.91 -6.24
CA PHE A 151 -9.58 3.21 -6.89
C PHE A 151 -11.01 3.71 -6.75
N PHE A 152 -11.13 5.05 -6.62
CA PHE A 152 -12.41 5.75 -6.58
C PHE A 152 -12.39 6.94 -7.55
N ASN A 153 -13.55 7.25 -8.12
CA ASN A 153 -13.67 8.35 -9.09
C ASN A 153 -13.52 9.74 -8.46
N ASP A 154 -13.75 9.86 -7.16
CA ASP A 154 -13.61 11.08 -6.38
C ASP A 154 -13.51 10.77 -4.87
N LEU A 155 -13.20 11.78 -4.06
CA LEU A 155 -13.07 11.65 -2.61
C LEU A 155 -14.40 11.31 -1.94
N SER A 156 -15.52 11.86 -2.44
CA SER A 156 -16.86 11.62 -1.89
C SER A 156 -17.24 10.13 -2.00
N GLN A 157 -17.04 9.54 -3.19
CA GLN A 157 -17.27 8.10 -3.39
C GLN A 157 -16.35 7.25 -2.50
N CYS A 158 -15.09 7.68 -2.31
CA CYS A 158 -14.17 6.99 -1.42
C CYS A 158 -14.71 6.98 0.02
N LEU A 159 -15.08 8.13 0.56
CA LEU A 159 -15.61 8.24 1.93
C LEU A 159 -16.93 7.51 2.12
N GLN A 160 -17.83 7.58 1.14
CA GLN A 160 -19.07 6.78 1.16
C GLN A 160 -18.79 5.27 1.11
N GLY A 161 -17.82 4.86 0.31
CA GLY A 161 -17.46 3.44 0.14
C GLY A 161 -16.82 2.80 1.36
N ILE A 162 -16.30 3.59 2.29
CA ILE A 162 -15.74 3.09 3.56
C ILE A 162 -16.68 3.31 4.76
N LYS A 163 -17.76 4.05 4.57
CA LYS A 163 -18.76 4.29 5.62
C LYS A 163 -19.34 2.96 6.13
N GLY A 164 -19.28 2.77 7.43
CA GLY A 164 -19.73 1.52 8.08
C GLY A 164 -18.65 0.45 8.24
N ASN A 165 -17.52 0.57 7.53
CA ASN A 165 -16.36 -0.34 7.66
C ASN A 165 -15.11 0.33 8.25
N THR A 166 -15.11 1.65 8.38
CA THR A 166 -14.00 2.45 8.90
C THR A 166 -14.48 3.25 10.11
N ASN A 167 -13.69 3.25 11.17
CA ASN A 167 -13.94 4.12 12.31
C ASN A 167 -13.53 5.56 11.98
N PHE A 168 -14.51 6.45 11.79
CA PHE A 168 -14.26 7.85 11.45
C PHE A 168 -13.60 8.66 12.56
N ASP A 169 -13.65 8.22 13.82
CA ASP A 169 -12.89 8.85 14.92
C ASP A 169 -11.38 8.69 14.75
N GLY A 170 -10.96 7.64 14.07
CA GLY A 170 -9.57 7.36 13.67
C GLY A 170 -9.19 7.87 12.28
N LEU A 171 -10.06 8.62 11.60
CA LEU A 171 -9.81 9.15 10.26
C LEU A 171 -9.41 10.63 10.33
N PHE A 172 -8.19 10.92 9.91
CA PHE A 172 -7.58 12.26 9.97
C PHE A 172 -7.26 12.78 8.58
N VAL A 173 -7.50 14.05 8.35
CA VAL A 173 -7.08 14.77 7.14
C VAL A 173 -5.73 15.44 7.40
N LEU A 174 -4.72 15.11 6.61
CA LEU A 174 -3.42 15.80 6.68
C LEU A 174 -3.46 17.03 5.76
N ASP A 175 -3.63 18.20 6.36
CA ASP A 175 -3.82 19.45 5.61
C ASP A 175 -2.88 20.55 6.10
N THR A 176 -2.31 21.28 5.14
CA THR A 176 -1.39 22.38 5.40
C THR A 176 -2.07 23.61 6.04
N ILE A 177 -3.38 23.77 5.84
CA ILE A 177 -4.16 24.88 6.41
C ILE A 177 -4.82 24.53 7.76
N ALA A 178 -4.67 23.29 8.24
CA ALA A 178 -5.21 22.88 9.53
C ALA A 178 -4.67 23.79 10.65
N ASN A 179 -5.52 24.12 11.61
CA ASN A 179 -5.14 24.92 12.78
C ASN A 179 -4.45 24.06 13.85
N GLN A 180 -4.75 22.77 13.91
CA GLN A 180 -4.22 21.84 14.89
C GLN A 180 -3.00 21.11 14.35
N PHE A 181 -1.89 21.15 15.08
CA PHE A 181 -0.73 20.31 14.80
C PHE A 181 -0.95 18.90 15.35
N PHE A 182 -0.37 17.93 14.66
CA PHE A 182 -0.23 16.59 15.18
C PHE A 182 0.53 16.64 16.52
N ASN A 183 -0.12 16.17 17.58
CA ASN A 183 0.43 16.23 18.93
C ASN A 183 0.77 14.83 19.45
N ASN A 184 2.03 14.58 19.75
CA ASN A 184 2.52 13.30 20.28
C ASN A 184 2.05 13.03 21.73
N ASN A 185 1.45 14.01 22.41
CA ASN A 185 0.99 13.86 23.79
C ASN A 185 -0.48 13.41 23.91
N GLU A 186 -1.18 13.25 22.78
CA GLU A 186 -2.53 12.69 22.80
C GLU A 186 -2.45 11.17 22.95
N SER A 187 -3.03 10.64 24.03
CA SER A 187 -3.25 9.20 24.18
C SER A 187 -4.41 8.80 23.27
N LEU A 188 -4.10 8.25 22.12
CA LEU A 188 -5.10 7.72 21.21
C LEU A 188 -5.28 6.21 21.49
N SER A 189 -6.48 5.84 21.92
CA SER A 189 -6.88 4.44 22.06
C SER A 189 -7.63 3.99 20.81
N LEU A 190 -6.95 4.01 19.66
CA LEU A 190 -7.54 3.67 18.37
C LEU A 190 -6.98 2.32 17.89
N GLU A 191 -7.87 1.45 17.42
CA GLU A 191 -7.51 0.17 16.79
C GLU A 191 -7.32 0.32 15.28
N GLU A 192 -7.89 1.37 14.69
CA GLU A 192 -7.83 1.70 13.28
C GLU A 192 -7.42 3.15 13.11
N ILE A 193 -6.42 3.38 12.27
CA ILE A 193 -5.94 4.70 11.86
C ILE A 193 -6.10 4.84 10.37
N SER A 194 -6.84 5.84 9.97
CA SER A 194 -6.99 6.22 8.56
C SER A 194 -6.50 7.65 8.36
N ILE A 195 -5.75 7.89 7.29
CA ILE A 195 -5.31 9.23 6.93
C ILE A 195 -5.71 9.57 5.49
N ILE A 196 -6.08 10.83 5.27
CA ILE A 196 -6.33 11.39 3.95
C ILE A 196 -5.26 12.43 3.64
N THR A 197 -4.70 12.40 2.43
CA THR A 197 -3.79 13.43 1.92
C THR A 197 -4.31 14.01 0.62
N GLY A 198 -3.98 15.29 0.34
CA GLY A 198 -4.35 15.99 -0.88
C GLY A 198 -3.29 15.90 -1.98
N PRO A 199 -3.66 16.28 -3.22
CA PRO A 199 -2.72 16.41 -4.35
C PRO A 199 -1.81 17.64 -4.18
N GLU A 200 -0.89 17.84 -5.13
CA GLU A 200 0.02 18.99 -5.15
C GLU A 200 -0.70 20.35 -5.19
N SER A 201 -1.90 20.39 -5.77
CA SER A 201 -2.78 21.57 -5.81
C SER A 201 -3.55 21.81 -4.51
N GLY A 202 -3.48 20.90 -3.53
CA GLY A 202 -4.29 20.88 -2.33
C GLY A 202 -5.73 20.40 -2.58
N PHE A 203 -6.53 20.33 -1.53
CA PHE A 203 -7.95 19.98 -1.64
C PHE A 203 -8.76 21.11 -2.25
N SER A 204 -9.73 20.78 -3.10
CA SER A 204 -10.72 21.73 -3.60
C SER A 204 -11.70 22.13 -2.48
N GLU A 205 -12.45 23.21 -2.69
CA GLU A 205 -13.49 23.65 -1.75
C GLU A 205 -14.55 22.57 -1.55
N LYS A 206 -15.00 21.92 -2.63
CA LYS A 206 -15.95 20.82 -2.59
C LYS A 206 -15.43 19.58 -1.85
N GLU A 207 -14.13 19.27 -1.99
CA GLU A 207 -13.51 18.19 -1.23
C GLU A 207 -13.45 18.53 0.27
N ARG A 208 -13.18 19.79 0.63
CA ARG A 208 -13.22 20.28 2.01
C ARG A 208 -14.63 20.20 2.60
N GLU A 209 -15.64 20.73 1.90
CA GLU A 209 -17.05 20.61 2.29
C GLU A 209 -17.44 19.14 2.51
N THR A 210 -16.99 18.25 1.63
CA THR A 210 -17.24 16.81 1.79
C THR A 210 -16.61 16.27 3.07
N MET A 211 -15.34 16.59 3.35
CA MET A 211 -14.66 16.15 4.57
C MET A 211 -15.31 16.72 5.84
N ASP A 212 -15.73 17.98 5.81
CA ASP A 212 -16.43 18.64 6.91
C ASP A 212 -17.80 17.99 7.17
N ALA A 213 -18.54 17.65 6.11
CA ALA A 213 -19.83 16.92 6.23
C ALA A 213 -19.68 15.52 6.86
N PHE A 214 -18.51 14.90 6.75
CA PHE A 214 -18.16 13.66 7.46
C PHE A 214 -17.58 13.90 8.86
N GLY A 215 -17.42 15.15 9.29
CA GLY A 215 -16.87 15.52 10.61
C GLY A 215 -15.40 15.18 10.79
N LEU A 216 -14.62 15.15 9.69
CA LEU A 216 -13.22 14.73 9.74
C LEU A 216 -12.33 15.76 10.41
N LYS A 217 -11.38 15.27 11.20
CA LYS A 217 -10.40 16.12 11.89
C LYS A 217 -9.21 16.40 10.99
N SER A 218 -8.90 17.70 10.79
CA SER A 218 -7.72 18.11 10.03
C SER A 218 -6.52 18.33 10.93
N LEU A 219 -5.37 17.78 10.55
CA LEU A 219 -4.11 17.87 11.27
C LEU A 219 -2.98 18.40 10.39
N LYS A 220 -2.15 19.26 10.95
CA LYS A 220 -0.89 19.71 10.36
C LYS A 220 0.26 18.85 10.87
N ILE A 221 1.01 18.23 9.98
CA ILE A 221 2.10 17.29 10.35
C ILE A 221 3.49 17.94 10.34
N GLY A 222 3.61 19.20 9.95
CA GLY A 222 4.86 19.96 9.92
C GLY A 222 4.64 21.41 9.59
N HIS A 223 5.70 22.24 9.72
CA HIS A 223 5.65 23.67 9.40
C HIS A 223 5.73 23.95 7.90
N TYR A 224 6.38 23.08 7.15
CA TYR A 224 6.52 23.21 5.70
C TYR A 224 5.54 22.30 4.96
N VAL A 225 5.19 22.70 3.73
CA VAL A 225 4.38 21.90 2.84
C VAL A 225 5.19 20.68 2.41
N LEU A 226 4.66 19.50 2.68
CA LEU A 226 5.23 18.25 2.17
C LEU A 226 4.69 17.97 0.76
N ARG A 227 5.49 17.30 -0.06
CA ARG A 227 5.02 16.80 -1.35
C ARG A 227 3.91 15.78 -1.15
N ALA A 228 3.02 15.63 -2.14
CA ALA A 228 1.87 14.74 -2.08
C ALA A 228 2.27 13.28 -1.84
N GLU A 229 3.40 12.84 -2.40
CA GLU A 229 3.97 11.51 -2.16
C GLU A 229 4.64 11.32 -0.79
N THR A 230 5.05 12.42 -0.15
CA THR A 230 5.75 12.40 1.15
C THR A 230 4.79 12.46 2.33
N ALA A 231 3.72 13.24 2.20
CA ALA A 231 2.77 13.48 3.29
C ALA A 231 2.19 12.19 3.90
N PRO A 232 1.69 11.20 3.13
CA PRO A 232 1.14 9.98 3.70
C PRO A 232 2.20 9.12 4.42
N VAL A 233 3.43 9.10 3.93
CA VAL A 233 4.54 8.35 4.53
C VAL A 233 4.88 8.91 5.92
N ILE A 234 5.06 10.23 6.00
CA ILE A 234 5.33 10.91 7.28
C ILE A 234 4.14 10.79 8.23
N GLY A 235 2.89 10.88 7.71
CA GLY A 235 1.68 10.71 8.50
C GLY A 235 1.64 9.35 9.20
N ILE A 236 1.79 8.25 8.46
CA ILE A 236 1.80 6.90 9.04
C ILE A 236 2.97 6.72 10.01
N SER A 237 4.17 7.16 9.67
CA SER A 237 5.33 7.08 10.57
C SER A 237 5.09 7.79 11.90
N LYS A 238 4.44 8.96 11.90
CA LYS A 238 4.08 9.66 13.12
C LYS A 238 3.04 8.90 13.95
N PHE A 239 2.04 8.30 13.33
CA PHE A 239 1.06 7.47 14.03
C PHE A 239 1.68 6.20 14.61
N HIS A 240 2.62 5.54 13.91
CA HIS A 240 3.38 4.43 14.48
C HIS A 240 4.10 4.85 15.77
N THR A 241 4.82 5.96 15.73
CA THR A 241 5.52 6.49 16.92
C THR A 241 4.56 6.82 18.07
N LEU A 242 3.42 7.47 17.76
CA LEU A 242 2.41 7.84 18.75
C LEU A 242 1.79 6.63 19.44
N LEU A 243 1.57 5.54 18.69
CA LEU A 243 0.93 4.32 19.17
C LEU A 243 1.92 3.27 19.70
N GLY A 244 3.22 3.59 19.69
CA GLY A 244 4.27 2.68 20.19
C GLY A 244 4.51 1.46 19.29
N GLU A 245 4.22 1.56 18.00
CA GLU A 245 4.39 0.49 17.01
C GLU A 245 5.67 0.70 16.17
N ASN A 246 6.81 0.91 16.83
CA ASN A 246 8.12 1.12 16.17
C ASN A 246 8.87 -0.20 15.94
#